data_e6d766f7adafa6de6d0be70e014e0f68
#
_entry.id   e6d766f7adafa6de6d0be70e014e0f68
#
_cell.length_a   1.000
_cell.length_b   1.000
_cell.length_c   1.000
_cell.angle_alpha   90.00
_cell.angle_beta   90.00
_cell.angle_gamma   90.00
#
_symmetry.space_group_name_H-M   'P 1'
#
loop_
_entity.id
_entity.type
_entity.pdbx_description
1 polymer ?
#
loop_
_entity_poly.entity_id
_entity_poly.type
_entity_poly.pdbx_seq_one_letter_code
_entity_poly.pdbx_strand_id
1 'polypeptide(L)'
;KEQEVILSAAEAFTGVILANKKFKINKENLDLLERQVETDQNRLESGIITLADLAQSESSLAGAQAQFINSQNDLVTAKLLYEKIIGPLNDIESLSEDVNIEFDIPTSLQNAIQISKGNNPDLTIAKLEYDQSEKDVKIALSEFSPSATISAKSSKSDDFSSSYDEREQETVSAEI
;
A
#
# COMPACT_ATOMS: atom_id res chain seq x y z
N LYS A 1 -2.52 9.63 -1.65
CA LYS A 1 -2.21 8.85 -0.41
C LYS A 1 -3.36 7.95 0.00
N GLU A 2 -4.58 8.49 0.20
CA GLU A 2 -5.74 7.68 0.63
C GLU A 2 -6.08 6.59 -0.41
N GLN A 3 -6.14 6.94 -1.68
CA GLN A 3 -6.37 6.00 -2.78
C GLN A 3 -5.25 4.94 -2.90
N GLU A 4 -4.00 5.31 -2.66
CA GLU A 4 -2.86 4.38 -2.65
C GLU A 4 -3.00 3.35 -1.53
N VAL A 5 -3.43 3.78 -0.35
CA VAL A 5 -3.66 2.87 0.79
C VAL A 5 -4.79 1.90 0.50
N ILE A 6 -5.91 2.39 -0.07
CA ILE A 6 -7.05 1.55 -0.47
C ILE A 6 -6.63 0.54 -1.54
N LEU A 7 -5.86 0.98 -2.54
CA LEU A 7 -5.34 0.08 -3.59
C LEU A 7 -4.42 -0.99 -3.00
N SER A 8 -3.47 -0.59 -2.15
CA SER A 8 -2.56 -1.53 -1.49
C SER A 8 -3.31 -2.53 -0.60
N ALA A 9 -4.37 -2.10 0.09
CA ALA A 9 -5.21 -2.99 0.87
C ALA A 9 -5.99 -3.99 -0.01
N ALA A 10 -6.54 -3.53 -1.14
CA ALA A 10 -7.22 -4.39 -2.10
C ALA A 10 -6.27 -5.42 -2.74
N GLU A 11 -5.04 -5.00 -3.09
CA GLU A 11 -4.00 -5.88 -3.61
C GLU A 11 -3.56 -6.92 -2.57
N ALA A 12 -3.37 -6.53 -1.32
CA ALA A 12 -3.00 -7.45 -0.25
C ALA A 12 -4.11 -8.46 0.03
N PHE A 13 -5.38 -8.02 0.05
CA PHE A 13 -6.55 -8.86 0.24
C PHE A 13 -6.70 -9.91 -0.88
N THR A 14 -6.70 -9.46 -2.12
CA THR A 14 -6.82 -10.34 -3.29
C THR A 14 -5.61 -11.25 -3.44
N GLY A 15 -4.42 -10.75 -3.09
CA GLY A 15 -3.16 -11.49 -3.12
C GLY A 15 -3.18 -12.70 -2.19
N VAL A 16 -3.69 -12.56 -0.97
CA VAL A 16 -3.81 -13.69 -0.01
C VAL A 16 -4.80 -14.74 -0.52
N ILE A 17 -5.94 -14.33 -1.05
CA ILE A 17 -6.93 -15.26 -1.62
C ILE A 17 -6.34 -16.04 -2.78
N LEU A 18 -5.64 -15.36 -3.70
CA LEU A 18 -5.00 -15.98 -4.85
C LEU A 18 -3.89 -16.95 -4.43
N ALA A 19 -3.04 -16.56 -3.48
CA ALA A 19 -1.97 -17.40 -2.96
C ALA A 19 -2.53 -18.66 -2.27
N ASN A 20 -3.63 -18.53 -1.50
CA ASN A 20 -4.30 -19.66 -0.87
C ASN A 20 -4.90 -20.64 -1.90
N LYS A 21 -5.51 -20.11 -2.97
CA LYS A 21 -6.03 -20.93 -4.06
C LYS A 21 -4.91 -21.69 -4.78
N LYS A 22 -3.81 -21.02 -5.10
CA LYS A 22 -2.62 -21.63 -5.70
C LYS A 22 -2.04 -22.72 -4.81
N PHE A 23 -1.94 -22.46 -3.51
CA PHE A 23 -1.46 -23.44 -2.54
C PHE A 23 -2.35 -24.69 -2.51
N LYS A 24 -3.68 -24.55 -2.44
CA LYS A 24 -4.63 -25.66 -2.46
C LYS A 24 -4.51 -26.47 -3.75
N ILE A 25 -4.47 -25.82 -4.92
CA ILE A 25 -4.33 -26.48 -6.23
C ILE A 25 -3.00 -27.24 -6.33
N ASN A 26 -1.88 -26.65 -5.91
CA ASN A 26 -0.59 -27.32 -5.96
C ASN A 26 -0.49 -28.47 -4.98
N LYS A 27 -1.16 -28.39 -3.84
CA LYS A 27 -1.27 -29.51 -2.90
C LYS A 27 -2.04 -30.67 -3.51
N GLU A 28 -3.21 -30.41 -4.11
CA GLU A 28 -4.01 -31.44 -4.78
C GLU A 28 -3.25 -32.07 -5.96
N ASN A 29 -2.51 -31.27 -6.72
CA ASN A 29 -1.66 -31.76 -7.81
C ASN A 29 -0.52 -32.64 -7.30
N LEU A 30 0.10 -32.28 -6.19
CA LEU A 30 1.12 -33.10 -5.53
C LEU A 30 0.55 -34.46 -5.11
N ASP A 31 -0.59 -34.47 -4.38
CA ASP A 31 -1.27 -35.69 -3.92
C ASP A 31 -1.67 -36.56 -5.12
N LEU A 32 -2.06 -35.98 -6.25
CA LEU A 32 -2.38 -36.73 -7.48
C LEU A 32 -1.15 -37.40 -8.08
N LEU A 33 -0.03 -36.71 -8.19
CA LEU A 33 1.20 -37.25 -8.77
C LEU A 33 1.89 -38.26 -7.85
N GLU A 34 1.75 -38.12 -6.53
CA GLU A 34 2.20 -39.15 -5.59
C GLU A 34 1.46 -40.48 -5.85
N ARG A 35 0.14 -40.45 -5.99
CA ARG A 35 -0.66 -41.66 -6.33
C ARG A 35 -0.34 -42.16 -7.72
N GLN A 36 -0.02 -41.30 -8.68
CA GLN A 36 0.39 -41.70 -10.03
C GLN A 36 1.69 -42.50 -9.97
N VAL A 37 2.72 -42.02 -9.26
CA VAL A 37 4.00 -42.70 -9.11
C VAL A 37 3.81 -44.05 -8.43
N GLU A 38 3.02 -44.13 -7.35
CA GLU A 38 2.68 -45.39 -6.67
C GLU A 38 2.02 -46.38 -7.64
N THR A 39 1.07 -45.90 -8.46
CA THR A 39 0.41 -46.74 -9.46
C THR A 39 1.38 -47.20 -10.54
N ASP A 40 2.25 -46.34 -11.04
CA ASP A 40 3.23 -46.66 -12.07
C ASP A 40 4.30 -47.64 -11.55
N GLN A 41 4.66 -47.54 -10.27
CA GLN A 41 5.55 -48.53 -9.62
C GLN A 41 4.95 -49.92 -9.63
N ASN A 42 3.68 -50.07 -9.24
CA ASN A 42 2.96 -51.36 -9.29
C ASN A 42 2.84 -51.89 -10.73
N ARG A 43 2.65 -51.03 -11.71
CA ARG A 43 2.59 -51.37 -13.14
C ARG A 43 3.94 -51.83 -13.70
N LEU A 44 5.03 -51.20 -13.24
CA LEU A 44 6.39 -51.61 -13.59
C LEU A 44 6.68 -53.02 -13.04
N GLU A 45 6.35 -53.30 -11.77
CA GLU A 45 6.52 -54.62 -11.15
C GLU A 45 5.71 -55.68 -11.88
N SER A 46 4.55 -55.30 -12.43
CA SER A 46 3.74 -56.18 -13.28
C SER A 46 4.21 -56.29 -14.73
N GLY A 47 5.27 -55.60 -15.12
CA GLY A 47 5.82 -55.59 -16.47
C GLY A 47 4.96 -54.85 -17.51
N ILE A 48 4.04 -53.96 -17.08
CA ILE A 48 3.10 -53.26 -17.96
C ILE A 48 3.73 -51.96 -18.53
N ILE A 49 4.61 -51.35 -17.77
CA ILE A 49 5.33 -50.10 -18.20
C ILE A 49 6.85 -50.32 -18.12
N THR A 50 7.59 -49.37 -18.68
CA THR A 50 9.07 -49.42 -18.66
C THR A 50 9.62 -48.58 -17.49
N LEU A 51 10.90 -48.79 -17.16
CA LEU A 51 11.61 -47.99 -16.16
C LEU A 51 11.67 -46.51 -16.59
N ALA A 52 11.71 -46.23 -17.89
CA ALA A 52 11.68 -44.86 -18.42
C ALA A 52 10.34 -44.16 -18.15
N ASP A 53 9.24 -44.89 -18.24
CA ASP A 53 7.91 -44.36 -17.92
C ASP A 53 7.80 -44.00 -16.44
N LEU A 54 8.29 -44.85 -15.55
CA LEU A 54 8.34 -44.57 -14.10
C LEU A 54 9.23 -43.36 -13.81
N ALA A 55 10.42 -43.28 -14.40
CA ALA A 55 11.33 -42.15 -14.20
C ALA A 55 10.71 -40.82 -14.68
N GLN A 56 9.86 -40.85 -15.72
CA GLN A 56 9.11 -39.68 -16.17
C GLN A 56 8.06 -39.25 -15.13
N SER A 57 7.33 -40.19 -14.52
CA SER A 57 6.36 -39.90 -13.45
C SER A 57 7.05 -39.33 -12.21
N GLU A 58 8.18 -39.92 -11.81
CA GLU A 58 9.00 -39.43 -10.68
C GLU A 58 9.54 -38.03 -10.93
N SER A 59 9.99 -37.75 -12.16
CA SER A 59 10.42 -36.38 -12.54
C SER A 59 9.27 -35.37 -12.45
N SER A 60 8.06 -35.78 -12.86
CA SER A 60 6.88 -34.92 -12.76
C SER A 60 6.49 -34.66 -11.29
N LEU A 61 6.58 -35.67 -10.44
CA LEU A 61 6.37 -35.57 -8.99
C LEU A 61 7.38 -34.60 -8.35
N ALA A 62 8.67 -34.73 -8.68
CA ALA A 62 9.68 -33.79 -8.18
C ALA A 62 9.40 -32.33 -8.58
N GLY A 63 8.92 -32.10 -9.82
CA GLY A 63 8.46 -30.79 -10.28
C GLY A 63 7.27 -30.26 -9.49
N ALA A 64 6.29 -31.11 -9.18
CA ALA A 64 5.13 -30.74 -8.37
C ALA A 64 5.50 -30.44 -6.92
N GLN A 65 6.43 -31.20 -6.34
CA GLN A 65 6.98 -30.92 -4.99
C GLN A 65 7.63 -29.53 -4.93
N ALA A 66 8.43 -29.16 -5.93
CA ALA A 66 9.04 -27.84 -6.01
C ALA A 66 7.98 -26.72 -6.13
N GLN A 67 6.94 -26.94 -6.94
CA GLN A 67 5.84 -25.96 -7.07
C GLN A 67 5.01 -25.84 -5.79
N PHE A 68 4.77 -26.92 -5.09
CA PHE A 68 4.08 -26.91 -3.80
C PHE A 68 4.86 -26.08 -2.76
N ILE A 69 6.17 -26.31 -2.63
CA ILE A 69 7.05 -25.55 -1.72
C ILE A 69 7.02 -24.05 -2.08
N ASN A 70 7.11 -23.72 -3.37
CA ASN A 70 7.04 -22.33 -3.82
C ASN A 70 5.69 -21.70 -3.48
N SER A 71 4.57 -22.40 -3.72
CA SER A 71 3.24 -21.89 -3.38
C SER A 71 3.02 -21.73 -1.87
N GLN A 72 3.65 -22.56 -1.06
CA GLN A 72 3.65 -22.42 0.40
C GLN A 72 4.37 -21.14 0.84
N ASN A 73 5.53 -20.85 0.26
CA ASN A 73 6.28 -19.61 0.51
C ASN A 73 5.53 -18.38 0.03
N ASP A 74 4.90 -18.45 -1.16
CA ASP A 74 4.07 -17.37 -1.69
C ASP A 74 2.90 -17.07 -0.75
N LEU A 75 2.25 -18.10 -0.19
CA LEU A 75 1.17 -17.93 0.77
C LEU A 75 1.64 -17.26 2.06
N VAL A 76 2.79 -17.66 2.59
CA VAL A 76 3.38 -17.02 3.80
C VAL A 76 3.68 -15.55 3.51
N THR A 77 4.28 -15.26 2.37
CA THR A 77 4.61 -13.87 1.98
C THR A 77 3.34 -13.03 1.81
N ALA A 78 2.31 -13.57 1.17
CA ALA A 78 1.03 -12.87 1.00
C ALA A 78 0.34 -12.60 2.34
N LYS A 79 0.38 -13.54 3.29
CA LYS A 79 -0.12 -13.34 4.66
C LYS A 79 0.59 -12.20 5.38
N LEU A 80 1.92 -12.20 5.34
CA LEU A 80 2.72 -11.14 5.98
C LEU A 80 2.43 -9.77 5.36
N LEU A 81 2.23 -9.70 4.05
CA LEU A 81 1.86 -8.46 3.37
C LEU A 81 0.47 -7.98 3.80
N TYR A 82 -0.48 -8.90 3.90
CA TYR A 82 -1.83 -8.60 4.41
C TYR A 82 -1.77 -8.07 5.84
N GLU A 83 -1.06 -8.75 6.74
CA GLU A 83 -0.92 -8.34 8.14
C GLU A 83 -0.26 -6.98 8.30
N LYS A 84 0.70 -6.68 7.45
CA LYS A 84 1.39 -5.37 7.43
C LYS A 84 0.47 -4.22 7.02
N ILE A 85 -0.45 -4.44 6.08
CA ILE A 85 -1.26 -3.38 5.47
C ILE A 85 -2.62 -3.25 6.14
N ILE A 86 -3.29 -4.38 6.43
CA ILE A 86 -4.67 -4.43 6.91
C ILE A 86 -4.71 -4.73 8.41
N GLY A 87 -3.87 -5.67 8.88
CA GLY A 87 -3.83 -6.11 10.27
C GLY A 87 -3.88 -7.63 10.41
N PRO A 88 -3.95 -8.13 11.65
CA PRO A 88 -3.82 -9.56 11.93
C PRO A 88 -4.88 -10.40 11.18
N LEU A 89 -4.43 -11.45 10.51
CA LEU A 89 -5.28 -12.39 9.80
C LEU A 89 -5.50 -13.65 10.65
N ASN A 90 -6.67 -13.77 11.26
CA ASN A 90 -7.00 -14.91 12.11
C ASN A 90 -7.30 -16.17 11.31
N ASP A 91 -8.04 -16.05 10.21
CA ASP A 91 -8.40 -17.16 9.33
C ASP A 91 -8.56 -16.70 7.89
N ILE A 92 -7.88 -17.39 6.95
CA ILE A 92 -7.98 -17.09 5.51
C ILE A 92 -9.32 -17.56 4.95
N GLU A 93 -9.91 -18.63 5.48
CA GLU A 93 -11.18 -19.16 4.98
C GLU A 93 -12.37 -18.24 5.28
N SER A 94 -12.20 -17.36 6.27
CA SER A 94 -13.19 -16.32 6.58
C SER A 94 -13.22 -15.16 5.56
N LEU A 95 -12.21 -15.05 4.69
CA LEU A 95 -12.18 -14.02 3.65
C LEU A 95 -13.18 -14.38 2.54
N SER A 96 -14.15 -13.50 2.32
CA SER A 96 -15.13 -13.67 1.24
C SER A 96 -14.45 -13.59 -0.12
N GLU A 97 -14.70 -14.59 -0.98
CA GLU A 97 -14.23 -14.60 -2.36
C GLU A 97 -15.15 -13.79 -3.30
N ASP A 98 -16.40 -13.57 -2.90
CA ASP A 98 -17.39 -12.83 -3.67
C ASP A 98 -17.22 -11.33 -3.46
N VAL A 99 -16.25 -10.74 -4.15
CA VAL A 99 -16.14 -9.29 -4.28
C VAL A 99 -16.89 -8.86 -5.53
N ASN A 100 -18.17 -8.58 -5.40
CA ASN A 100 -18.93 -7.98 -6.49
C ASN A 100 -18.67 -6.46 -6.50
N ILE A 101 -17.69 -6.04 -7.28
CA ILE A 101 -17.40 -4.62 -7.48
C ILE A 101 -18.17 -4.16 -8.72
N GLU A 102 -19.25 -3.43 -8.50
CA GLU A 102 -19.95 -2.74 -9.59
C GLU A 102 -19.11 -1.52 -10.03
N PHE A 103 -18.48 -1.63 -11.18
CA PHE A 103 -17.80 -0.51 -11.83
C PHE A 103 -18.78 0.18 -12.77
N ASP A 104 -19.10 1.44 -12.47
CA ASP A 104 -19.77 2.32 -13.44
C ASP A 104 -18.73 2.82 -14.46
N ILE A 105 -18.55 2.02 -15.52
CA ILE A 105 -17.57 2.34 -16.58
C ILE A 105 -18.22 3.35 -17.53
N PRO A 106 -17.61 4.54 -17.72
CA PRO A 106 -18.12 5.55 -18.64
C PRO A 106 -18.28 5.00 -20.07
N THR A 107 -19.43 5.19 -20.67
CA THR A 107 -19.76 4.65 -22.00
C THR A 107 -19.13 5.44 -23.16
N SER A 108 -18.59 6.63 -22.91
CA SER A 108 -17.94 7.47 -23.92
C SER A 108 -16.67 8.13 -23.37
N LEU A 109 -15.72 8.41 -24.29
CA LEU A 109 -14.49 9.13 -23.96
C LEU A 109 -14.78 10.51 -23.34
N GLN A 110 -15.77 11.24 -23.87
CA GLN A 110 -16.12 12.56 -23.36
C GLN A 110 -16.67 12.50 -21.94
N ASN A 111 -17.48 11.51 -21.62
CA ASN A 111 -17.98 11.28 -20.27
C ASN A 111 -16.84 10.89 -19.32
N ALA A 112 -15.96 10.02 -19.75
CA ALA A 112 -14.76 9.65 -18.96
C ALA A 112 -13.86 10.87 -18.64
N ILE A 113 -13.65 11.74 -19.62
CA ILE A 113 -12.89 13.00 -19.43
C ILE A 113 -13.59 13.94 -18.44
N GLN A 114 -14.93 14.06 -18.51
CA GLN A 114 -15.68 14.93 -17.58
C GLN A 114 -15.60 14.40 -16.15
N ILE A 115 -15.79 13.10 -15.95
CA ILE A 115 -15.68 12.45 -14.64
C ILE A 115 -14.26 12.61 -14.09
N SER A 116 -13.23 12.38 -14.92
CA SER A 116 -11.83 12.54 -14.55
C SER A 116 -11.51 13.97 -14.13
N LYS A 117 -11.98 14.98 -14.87
CA LYS A 117 -11.75 16.41 -14.53
C LYS A 117 -12.36 16.79 -13.18
N GLY A 118 -13.46 16.16 -12.77
CA GLY A 118 -14.11 16.42 -11.49
C GLY A 118 -13.48 15.70 -10.30
N ASN A 119 -12.96 14.49 -10.53
CA ASN A 119 -12.59 13.56 -9.45
C ASN A 119 -11.11 13.21 -9.41
N ASN A 120 -10.28 13.69 -10.36
CA ASN A 120 -8.85 13.36 -10.37
C ASN A 120 -8.09 14.21 -9.34
N PRO A 121 -7.48 13.58 -8.32
CA PRO A 121 -6.71 14.27 -7.29
C PRO A 121 -5.47 14.99 -7.85
N ASP A 122 -4.84 14.46 -8.90
CA ASP A 122 -3.64 15.05 -9.50
C ASP A 122 -3.96 16.39 -10.20
N LEU A 123 -5.14 16.46 -10.84
CA LEU A 123 -5.64 17.74 -11.38
C LEU A 123 -5.96 18.75 -10.29
N THR A 124 -6.44 18.30 -9.15
CA THR A 124 -6.69 19.15 -8.00
C THR A 124 -5.38 19.67 -7.41
N ILE A 125 -4.37 18.81 -7.28
CA ILE A 125 -3.02 19.20 -6.84
C ILE A 125 -2.44 20.23 -7.80
N ALA A 126 -2.45 19.99 -9.11
CA ALA A 126 -1.92 20.91 -10.10
C ALA A 126 -2.62 22.29 -10.07
N LYS A 127 -3.93 22.34 -9.81
CA LYS A 127 -4.65 23.62 -9.61
C LYS A 127 -4.19 24.34 -8.35
N LEU A 128 -4.02 23.62 -7.24
CA LEU A 128 -3.54 24.20 -5.99
C LEU A 128 -2.11 24.72 -6.11
N GLU A 129 -1.24 24.02 -6.83
CA GLU A 129 0.13 24.48 -7.13
C GLU A 129 0.14 25.73 -8.00
N TYR A 130 -0.76 25.81 -8.99
CA TYR A 130 -0.95 27.02 -9.77
C TYR A 130 -1.42 28.21 -8.91
N ASP A 131 -2.44 28.00 -8.08
CA ASP A 131 -2.96 29.03 -7.16
C ASP A 131 -1.89 29.46 -6.13
N GLN A 132 -1.05 28.54 -5.69
CA GLN A 132 0.07 28.83 -4.81
C GLN A 132 1.09 29.72 -5.54
N SER A 133 1.49 29.36 -6.74
CA SER A 133 2.45 30.14 -7.52
C SER A 133 1.95 31.56 -7.83
N GLU A 134 0.63 31.76 -8.03
CA GLU A 134 0.04 33.10 -8.17
C GLU A 134 0.16 33.91 -6.86
N LYS A 135 0.01 33.27 -5.71
CA LYS A 135 0.20 33.90 -4.40
C LYS A 135 1.67 34.21 -4.11
N ASP A 136 2.58 33.32 -4.51
CA ASP A 136 4.02 33.55 -4.37
C ASP A 136 4.47 34.79 -5.14
N VAL A 137 3.92 35.02 -6.33
CA VAL A 137 4.13 36.30 -7.07
C VAL A 137 3.64 37.50 -6.26
N LYS A 138 2.47 37.40 -5.61
CA LYS A 138 1.96 38.51 -4.77
C LYS A 138 2.83 38.72 -3.54
N ILE A 139 3.37 37.67 -2.93
CA ILE A 139 4.31 37.77 -1.81
C ILE A 139 5.59 38.47 -2.27
N ALA A 140 6.18 38.04 -3.39
CA ALA A 140 7.37 38.67 -3.93
C ALA A 140 7.13 40.17 -4.27
N LEU A 141 5.96 40.52 -4.79
CA LEU A 141 5.59 41.92 -5.00
C LEU A 141 5.44 42.72 -3.69
N SER A 142 5.00 42.07 -2.60
CA SER A 142 4.87 42.71 -1.29
C SER A 142 6.21 43.08 -0.67
N GLU A 143 7.31 42.40 -1.04
CA GLU A 143 8.66 42.74 -0.59
C GLU A 143 9.15 44.11 -1.09
N PHE A 144 8.56 44.59 -2.18
CA PHE A 144 8.80 45.96 -2.68
C PHE A 144 7.96 47.03 -1.97
N SER A 145 7.03 46.63 -1.12
CA SER A 145 6.18 47.55 -0.38
C SER A 145 6.84 47.96 0.94
N PRO A 146 6.70 49.21 1.40
CA PRO A 146 7.22 49.59 2.70
C PRO A 146 6.53 48.79 3.83
N SER A 147 7.33 48.26 4.74
CA SER A 147 6.83 47.55 5.92
C SER A 147 6.77 48.47 7.12
N ALA A 148 5.65 48.50 7.83
CA ALA A 148 5.51 49.23 9.08
C ALA A 148 5.35 48.20 10.24
N THR A 149 6.24 48.28 11.21
CA THR A 149 6.22 47.42 12.39
C THR A 149 5.95 48.24 13.63
N ILE A 150 4.91 47.90 14.37
CA ILE A 150 4.61 48.45 15.68
C ILE A 150 4.88 47.37 16.72
N SER A 151 5.77 47.63 17.67
CA SER A 151 6.02 46.73 18.78
C SER A 151 5.80 47.41 20.13
N ALA A 152 5.11 46.71 21.02
CA ALA A 152 4.96 47.11 22.41
C ALA A 152 5.59 46.00 23.28
N LYS A 153 6.55 46.40 24.11
CA LYS A 153 7.22 45.50 25.04
C LYS A 153 7.06 46.03 26.47
N SER A 154 6.48 45.22 27.34
CA SER A 154 6.49 45.47 28.78
C SER A 154 7.42 44.43 29.43
N SER A 155 8.36 44.88 30.22
CA SER A 155 9.25 43.98 30.98
C SER A 155 9.33 44.45 32.41
N LYS A 156 9.10 43.52 33.32
CA LYS A 156 9.27 43.68 34.77
C LYS A 156 10.46 42.84 35.21
N SER A 157 11.43 43.44 35.87
CA SER A 157 12.55 42.73 36.47
C SER A 157 12.63 43.04 37.92
N ASP A 158 12.65 42.01 38.74
CA ASP A 158 12.90 42.06 40.17
C ASP A 158 14.43 41.91 40.35
N ASP A 159 15.09 42.98 40.76
CA ASP A 159 16.53 42.96 40.99
C ASP A 159 16.80 42.71 42.47
N PHE A 160 17.51 41.62 42.78
CA PHE A 160 17.95 41.29 44.13
C PHE A 160 19.12 42.05 44.65
N SER A 161 19.36 43.26 44.14
CA SER A 161 20.42 44.11 44.60
C SER A 161 19.85 45.15 45.57
N SER A 162 20.54 45.38 46.67
CA SER A 162 20.11 46.16 47.84
C SER A 162 19.84 47.67 47.60
N SER A 163 19.66 48.13 46.38
CA SER A 163 19.42 49.53 46.04
C SER A 163 18.21 49.81 45.14
N TYR A 164 17.61 48.81 44.54
CA TYR A 164 16.38 48.98 43.69
C TYR A 164 15.47 47.78 43.78
N ASP A 165 14.24 48.01 44.23
CA ASP A 165 13.28 46.97 44.58
C ASP A 165 12.49 46.44 43.37
N GLU A 166 12.23 47.24 42.37
CA GLU A 166 11.45 46.82 41.20
C GLU A 166 11.72 47.78 40.01
N ARG A 167 11.95 47.21 38.84
CA ARG A 167 12.06 48.00 37.61
C ARG A 167 11.04 47.54 36.56
N GLU A 168 10.11 48.42 36.29
CA GLU A 168 9.13 48.20 35.21
C GLU A 168 9.52 49.09 34.01
N GLN A 169 9.62 48.47 32.83
CA GLN A 169 9.98 49.16 31.64
C GLN A 169 8.96 48.85 30.54
N GLU A 170 8.28 49.86 30.06
CA GLU A 170 7.40 49.78 28.91
C GLU A 170 8.04 50.51 27.72
N THR A 171 8.13 49.83 26.59
CA THR A 171 8.68 50.37 25.37
C THR A 171 7.68 50.18 24.25
N VAL A 172 7.31 51.24 23.59
CA VAL A 172 6.51 51.23 22.36
C VAL A 172 7.40 51.80 21.26
N SER A 173 7.63 51.00 20.20
CA SER A 173 8.40 51.45 19.03
C SER A 173 7.56 51.24 17.76
N ALA A 174 7.66 52.20 16.86
CA ALA A 174 7.13 52.16 15.51
C ALA A 174 8.30 52.34 14.53
N GLU A 175 8.45 51.44 13.60
CA GLU A 175 9.49 51.43 12.57
C GLU A 175 8.85 51.28 11.18
N ILE A 176 9.31 52.08 10.21
CA ILE A 176 8.83 52.09 8.81
C ILE A 176 9.98 51.72 7.90
#